data_85e0eb1f935008a1d6991556f9c31c0c
#
_entry.id   85e0eb1f935008a1d6991556f9c31c0c
#
_cell.length_a   1.000
_cell.length_b   1.000
_cell.length_c   1.000
_cell.angle_alpha   90.00
_cell.angle_beta   90.00
_cell.angle_gamma   90.00
#
_symmetry.space_group_name_H-M   'P 1'
#
loop_
_entity.id
_entity.type
_entity.pdbx_description
1 polymer ?
#
loop_
_entity_poly.entity_id
_entity_poly.type
_entity_poly.pdbx_seq_one_letter_code
_entity_poly.pdbx_strand_id
1 'polypeptide(L)'
;MSKNGTAAESRIFFNLQRAAHSLKKRADYALLAEGEITTAQAAALMIIGQRAPVSQREVARILEQNESAMTAMVRRLMALGYVERQRAADDVRRWDLLITTAGANALKQAGQAFGQVNRAIEARLSPHEIAELARLLNLLSDRADQS
;
A
#
# COMPACT_ATOMS: atom_id res chain seq x y z
N MET A 1 -13.25 -9.59 -37.35
CA MET A 1 -14.13 -10.14 -36.32
C MET A 1 -13.42 -9.98 -35.00
N SER A 2 -14.03 -9.61 -33.97
CA SER A 2 -13.57 -9.25 -32.61
C SER A 2 -13.41 -7.75 -32.33
N LYS A 3 -14.46 -6.98 -32.55
CA LYS A 3 -14.54 -5.60 -32.01
C LYS A 3 -15.20 -5.54 -30.62
N ASN A 4 -15.67 -6.67 -30.08
CA ASN A 4 -16.30 -6.72 -28.75
C ASN A 4 -15.33 -6.99 -27.62
N GLY A 5 -14.12 -7.52 -27.86
CA GLY A 5 -13.12 -7.79 -26.84
C GLY A 5 -12.53 -6.49 -26.25
N THR A 6 -12.10 -5.57 -27.10
CA THR A 6 -11.44 -4.32 -26.68
C THR A 6 -12.34 -3.38 -25.88
N ALA A 7 -13.65 -3.32 -26.14
CA ALA A 7 -14.56 -2.47 -25.40
C ALA A 7 -14.93 -3.05 -24.02
N ALA A 8 -14.95 -4.38 -23.88
CA ALA A 8 -15.16 -5.05 -22.59
C ALA A 8 -13.91 -4.97 -21.72
N GLU A 9 -12.72 -5.17 -22.32
CA GLU A 9 -11.41 -5.04 -21.67
C GLU A 9 -11.18 -3.62 -21.15
N SER A 10 -11.46 -2.60 -21.96
CA SER A 10 -11.38 -1.19 -21.55
C SER A 10 -12.33 -0.89 -20.38
N ARG A 11 -13.52 -1.50 -20.34
CA ARG A 11 -14.46 -1.31 -19.25
C ARG A 11 -14.00 -1.94 -17.93
N ILE A 12 -13.41 -3.13 -17.96
CA ILE A 12 -12.92 -3.81 -16.75
C ILE A 12 -11.79 -3.00 -16.12
N PHE A 13 -10.79 -2.63 -16.91
CA PHE A 13 -9.69 -1.78 -16.45
C PHE A 13 -10.20 -0.47 -15.85
N PHE A 14 -11.10 0.21 -16.54
CA PHE A 14 -11.68 1.47 -16.10
C PHE A 14 -12.46 1.32 -14.78
N ASN A 15 -13.24 0.26 -14.65
CA ASN A 15 -14.01 -0.04 -13.44
C ASN A 15 -13.11 -0.36 -12.26
N LEU A 16 -12.04 -1.13 -12.48
CA LEU A 16 -11.03 -1.41 -11.46
C LEU A 16 -10.34 -0.14 -10.99
N GLN A 17 -9.92 0.72 -11.91
CA GLN A 17 -9.30 2.01 -11.56
C GLN A 17 -10.25 2.92 -10.79
N ARG A 18 -11.51 3.03 -11.21
CA ARG A 18 -12.52 3.84 -10.51
C ARG A 18 -12.78 3.32 -9.10
N ALA A 19 -12.95 2.01 -8.96
CA ALA A 19 -13.17 1.37 -7.66
C ALA A 19 -11.97 1.60 -6.73
N ALA A 20 -10.75 1.32 -7.21
CA ALA A 20 -9.52 1.50 -6.46
C ALA A 20 -9.33 2.98 -6.05
N HIS A 21 -9.57 3.92 -6.96
CA HIS A 21 -9.46 5.35 -6.68
C HIS A 21 -10.48 5.81 -5.62
N SER A 22 -11.72 5.38 -5.73
CA SER A 22 -12.78 5.70 -4.76
C SER A 22 -12.47 5.14 -3.37
N LEU A 23 -12.01 3.89 -3.30
CA LEU A 23 -11.63 3.25 -2.04
C LEU A 23 -10.40 3.92 -1.43
N LYS A 24 -9.41 4.26 -2.24
CA LYS A 24 -8.22 5.01 -1.79
C LYS A 24 -8.60 6.37 -1.21
N LYS A 25 -9.47 7.13 -1.85
CA LYS A 25 -9.96 8.42 -1.31
C LYS A 25 -10.64 8.24 0.04
N ARG A 26 -11.46 7.21 0.20
CA ARG A 26 -12.11 6.90 1.49
C ARG A 26 -11.10 6.53 2.56
N ALA A 27 -10.09 5.72 2.20
CA ALA A 27 -9.04 5.35 3.11
C ALA A 27 -8.20 6.56 3.53
N ASP A 28 -7.79 7.41 2.60
CA ASP A 28 -7.04 8.64 2.91
C ASP A 28 -7.85 9.57 3.80
N TYR A 29 -9.15 9.73 3.55
CA TYR A 29 -10.02 10.53 4.41
C TYR A 29 -10.13 9.97 5.82
N ALA A 30 -10.31 8.66 5.96
CA ALA A 30 -10.37 7.99 7.25
C ALA A 30 -9.02 8.05 8.00
N LEU A 31 -7.91 7.91 7.28
CA LEU A 31 -6.56 8.03 7.85
C LEU A 31 -6.26 9.44 8.35
N LEU A 32 -6.68 10.47 7.64
CA LEU A 32 -6.52 11.87 8.08
C LEU A 32 -7.35 12.18 9.33
N ALA A 33 -8.48 11.52 9.52
CA ALA A 33 -9.29 11.67 10.73
C ALA A 33 -8.66 11.01 11.97
N GLU A 34 -7.91 9.92 11.78
CA GLU A 34 -7.25 9.16 12.85
C GLU A 34 -5.78 9.56 13.09
N GLY A 35 -5.13 10.18 12.10
CA GLY A 35 -3.72 10.51 12.17
C GLY A 35 -3.22 11.36 11.01
N GLU A 36 -1.89 11.42 10.85
CA GLU A 36 -1.23 12.31 9.88
C GLU A 36 -0.67 11.57 8.65
N ILE A 37 -1.02 10.31 8.42
CA ILE A 37 -0.47 9.52 7.32
C ILE A 37 -1.48 9.27 6.22
N THR A 38 -0.97 9.12 5.00
CA THR A 38 -1.73 8.73 3.81
C THR A 38 -1.72 7.21 3.62
N THR A 39 -2.57 6.70 2.72
CA THR A 39 -2.58 5.28 2.32
C THR A 39 -1.20 4.82 1.84
N ALA A 40 -0.51 5.64 1.03
CA ALA A 40 0.83 5.33 0.52
C ALA A 40 1.86 5.25 1.64
N GLN A 41 1.80 6.15 2.61
CA GLN A 41 2.68 6.14 3.78
C GLN A 41 2.40 4.93 4.69
N ALA A 42 1.14 4.58 4.89
CA ALA A 42 0.77 3.37 5.63
C ALA A 42 1.31 2.10 4.96
N ALA A 43 1.25 2.01 3.63
CA ALA A 43 1.83 0.90 2.88
C ALA A 43 3.35 0.82 3.08
N ALA A 44 4.06 1.95 3.03
CA ALA A 44 5.50 1.99 3.28
C ALA A 44 5.84 1.56 4.71
N LEU A 45 5.11 2.05 5.72
CA LEU A 45 5.30 1.65 7.11
C LEU A 45 5.05 0.15 7.32
N MET A 46 4.05 -0.41 6.66
CA MET A 46 3.74 -1.83 6.72
C MET A 46 4.91 -2.68 6.20
N ILE A 47 5.46 -2.33 5.04
CA ILE A 47 6.61 -3.05 4.45
C ILE A 47 7.83 -2.92 5.35
N ILE A 48 8.13 -1.72 5.83
CA ILE A 48 9.26 -1.49 6.74
C ILE A 48 9.07 -2.31 8.02
N GLY A 49 7.88 -2.29 8.63
CA GLY A 49 7.60 -3.04 9.85
C GLY A 49 7.71 -4.56 9.71
N GLN A 50 7.34 -5.10 8.54
CA GLN A 50 7.40 -6.54 8.26
C GLN A 50 8.79 -7.03 7.90
N ARG A 51 9.62 -6.17 7.30
CA ARG A 51 10.91 -6.57 6.71
C ARG A 51 12.12 -5.91 7.36
N ALA A 52 11.93 -5.11 8.40
CA ALA A 52 13.03 -4.41 9.07
C ALA A 52 14.12 -5.38 9.59
N PRO A 53 15.40 -5.08 9.45
CA PRO A 53 15.96 -3.94 8.73
C PRO A 53 15.86 -4.10 7.21
N VAL A 54 15.42 -3.07 6.49
CA VAL A 54 15.17 -3.12 5.04
C VAL A 54 15.71 -1.86 4.36
N SER A 55 16.32 -2.01 3.18
CA SER A 55 16.81 -0.87 2.42
C SER A 55 15.66 -0.07 1.80
N GLN A 56 15.87 1.24 1.64
CA GLN A 56 14.93 2.11 0.94
C GLN A 56 14.64 1.62 -0.49
N ARG A 57 15.66 1.11 -1.17
CA ARG A 57 15.55 0.57 -2.52
C ARG A 57 14.62 -0.64 -2.59
N GLU A 58 14.71 -1.53 -1.61
CA GLU A 58 13.83 -2.70 -1.53
C GLU A 58 12.38 -2.31 -1.26
N VAL A 59 12.14 -1.34 -0.38
CA VAL A 59 10.79 -0.80 -0.15
C VAL A 59 10.23 -0.18 -1.44
N ALA A 60 11.03 0.61 -2.17
CA ALA A 60 10.65 1.20 -3.44
C ALA A 60 10.27 0.13 -4.48
N ARG A 61 11.06 -0.95 -4.56
CA ARG A 61 10.79 -2.08 -5.45
C ARG A 61 9.47 -2.76 -5.15
N ILE A 62 9.21 -3.06 -3.89
CA ILE A 62 7.96 -3.73 -3.46
C ILE A 62 6.74 -2.86 -3.74
N LEU A 63 6.86 -1.54 -3.53
CA LEU A 63 5.77 -0.59 -3.75
C LEU A 63 5.70 -0.05 -5.18
N GLU A 64 6.58 -0.54 -6.07
CA GLU A 64 6.67 -0.09 -7.47
C GLU A 64 6.79 1.45 -7.59
N GLN A 65 7.56 2.05 -6.68
CA GLN A 65 7.82 3.48 -6.62
C GLN A 65 9.21 3.80 -7.16
N ASN A 66 9.36 4.96 -7.82
CA ASN A 66 10.70 5.44 -8.18
C ASN A 66 11.48 5.91 -6.95
N GLU A 67 12.81 5.99 -7.09
CA GLU A 67 13.70 6.33 -5.96
C GLU A 67 13.46 7.73 -5.41
N SER A 68 13.13 8.71 -6.26
CA SER A 68 12.89 10.09 -5.79
C SER A 68 11.60 10.20 -4.98
N ALA A 69 10.52 9.55 -5.41
CA ALA A 69 9.27 9.47 -4.66
C ALA A 69 9.47 8.75 -3.32
N MET A 70 10.22 7.66 -3.31
CA MET A 70 10.53 6.91 -2.09
C MET A 70 11.41 7.73 -1.14
N THR A 71 12.39 8.46 -1.64
CA THR A 71 13.21 9.37 -0.83
C THR A 71 12.37 10.44 -0.13
N ALA A 72 11.45 11.06 -0.86
CA ALA A 72 10.52 12.04 -0.28
C ALA A 72 9.61 11.41 0.79
N MET A 73 9.10 10.22 0.54
CA MET A 73 8.26 9.47 1.48
C MET A 73 9.01 9.09 2.75
N VAL A 74 10.19 8.52 2.65
CA VAL A 74 11.04 8.15 3.80
C VAL A 74 11.40 9.37 4.62
N ARG A 75 11.79 10.47 3.96
CA ARG A 75 12.08 11.74 4.63
C ARG A 75 10.88 12.24 5.43
N ARG A 76 9.67 12.16 4.87
CA ARG A 76 8.44 12.54 5.56
C ARG A 76 8.17 11.63 6.77
N LEU A 77 8.30 10.32 6.61
CA LEU A 77 8.11 9.36 7.71
C LEU A 77 9.14 9.53 8.82
N MET A 78 10.38 9.87 8.47
CA MET A 78 11.41 10.22 9.46
C MET A 78 11.10 11.51 10.21
N ALA A 79 10.61 12.54 9.50
CA ALA A 79 10.20 13.80 10.11
C ALA A 79 9.02 13.61 11.09
N LEU A 80 8.12 12.67 10.82
CA LEU A 80 7.05 12.27 11.74
C LEU A 80 7.53 11.40 12.91
N GLY A 81 8.78 10.97 12.90
CA GLY A 81 9.33 10.07 13.91
C GLY A 81 8.87 8.62 13.79
N TYR A 82 8.35 8.21 12.64
CA TYR A 82 7.80 6.87 12.42
C TYR A 82 8.81 5.87 11.87
N VAL A 83 9.87 6.37 11.26
CA VAL A 83 10.95 5.57 10.68
C VAL A 83 12.29 6.17 11.10
N GLU A 84 13.25 5.31 11.35
CA GLU A 84 14.65 5.66 11.58
C GLU A 84 15.56 4.87 10.66
N ARG A 85 16.79 5.34 10.50
CA ARG A 85 17.83 4.70 9.70
C ARG A 85 18.96 4.19 10.58
N GLN A 86 19.49 3.05 10.21
CA GLN A 86 20.76 2.54 10.75
C GLN A 86 21.67 2.07 9.63
N ARG A 87 22.97 1.99 9.90
CA ARG A 87 23.92 1.37 8.96
C ARG A 87 23.60 -0.10 8.82
N ALA A 88 23.62 -0.63 7.58
CA ALA A 88 23.45 -2.04 7.35
C ALA A 88 24.62 -2.82 7.96
N ALA A 89 24.32 -3.99 8.53
CA ALA A 89 25.33 -4.83 9.19
C ALA A 89 26.37 -5.41 8.21
N ASP A 90 25.96 -5.66 6.97
CA ASP A 90 26.77 -6.28 5.91
C ASP A 90 27.44 -5.26 4.96
N ASP A 91 27.00 -4.01 4.94
CA ASP A 91 27.54 -2.95 4.08
C ASP A 91 27.40 -1.57 4.75
N VAL A 92 28.53 -1.03 5.20
CA VAL A 92 28.59 0.30 5.86
C VAL A 92 28.19 1.46 4.95
N ARG A 93 28.08 1.24 3.63
CA ARG A 93 27.63 2.24 2.66
C ARG A 93 26.11 2.30 2.54
N ARG A 94 25.41 1.22 2.95
CA ARG A 94 23.97 1.10 2.87
C ARG A 94 23.31 1.50 4.18
N TRP A 95 22.21 2.22 4.04
CA TRP A 95 21.30 2.53 5.13
C TRP A 95 20.09 1.61 5.09
N ASP A 96 19.76 1.00 6.21
CA ASP A 96 18.53 0.26 6.40
C ASP A 96 17.53 1.08 7.21
N LEU A 97 16.25 0.85 6.93
CA LEU A 97 15.12 1.47 7.57
C LEU A 97 14.56 0.55 8.66
N LEU A 98 14.12 1.18 9.74
CA LEU A 98 13.45 0.53 10.86
C LEU A 98 12.20 1.32 11.19
N ILE A 99 11.17 0.62 11.63
CA ILE A 99 9.97 1.25 12.18
C ILE A 99 10.22 1.58 13.65
N THR A 100 9.82 2.77 14.07
CA THR A 100 9.85 3.18 15.48
C THR A 100 8.61 2.70 16.22
N THR A 101 8.60 2.79 17.55
CA THR A 101 7.38 2.54 18.35
C THR A 101 6.23 3.46 17.92
N ALA A 102 6.52 4.73 17.66
CA ALA A 102 5.54 5.69 17.15
C ALA A 102 5.01 5.28 15.77
N GLY A 103 5.90 4.79 14.88
CA GLY A 103 5.53 4.29 13.56
C GLY A 103 4.65 3.04 13.64
N ALA A 104 4.96 2.11 14.54
CA ALA A 104 4.13 0.92 14.78
C ALA A 104 2.74 1.29 15.31
N ASN A 105 2.65 2.27 16.19
CA ASN A 105 1.37 2.78 16.68
C ASN A 105 0.57 3.48 15.57
N ALA A 106 1.21 4.28 14.73
CA ALA A 106 0.58 4.91 13.58
C ALA A 106 0.03 3.87 12.59
N LEU A 107 0.78 2.80 12.35
CA LEU A 107 0.34 1.69 11.51
C LEU A 107 -0.87 0.96 12.11
N LYS A 108 -0.90 0.76 13.42
CA LYS A 108 -2.05 0.18 14.14
C LYS A 108 -3.30 1.05 14.01
N GLN A 109 -3.17 2.36 14.15
CA GLN A 109 -4.26 3.31 13.93
C GLN A 109 -4.75 3.30 12.48
N ALA A 110 -3.82 3.20 11.51
CA ALA A 110 -4.16 3.04 10.10
C ALA A 110 -4.99 1.78 9.84
N GLY A 111 -4.74 0.70 10.56
CA GLY A 111 -5.54 -0.52 10.49
C GLY A 111 -7.01 -0.31 10.83
N GLN A 112 -7.33 0.59 11.74
CA GLN A 112 -8.72 0.95 12.06
C GLN A 112 -9.39 1.70 10.90
N ALA A 113 -8.68 2.61 10.25
CA ALA A 113 -9.18 3.33 9.08
C ALA A 113 -9.45 2.39 7.90
N PHE A 114 -8.53 1.45 7.63
CA PHE A 114 -8.73 0.41 6.61
C PHE A 114 -9.89 -0.52 6.96
N GLY A 115 -10.10 -0.82 8.24
CA GLY A 115 -11.26 -1.56 8.72
C GLY A 115 -12.59 -0.88 8.38
N GLN A 116 -12.66 0.45 8.40
CA GLN A 116 -13.85 1.18 7.96
C GLN A 116 -14.10 1.02 6.46
N VAL A 117 -13.06 1.05 5.65
CA VAL A 117 -13.16 0.83 4.19
C VAL A 117 -13.62 -0.60 3.90
N ASN A 118 -13.06 -1.59 4.60
CA ASN A 118 -13.46 -2.99 4.46
C ASN A 118 -14.93 -3.20 4.84
N ARG A 119 -15.40 -2.61 5.94
CA ARG A 119 -16.82 -2.66 6.31
C ARG A 119 -17.73 -2.05 5.24
N ALA A 120 -17.29 -1.01 4.55
CA ALA A 120 -18.06 -0.42 3.45
C ALA A 120 -18.16 -1.36 2.23
N ILE A 121 -17.14 -2.19 2.00
CA ILE A 121 -17.17 -3.26 0.98
C ILE A 121 -18.10 -4.38 1.42
N GLU A 122 -17.95 -4.85 2.65
CA GLU A 122 -18.76 -5.93 3.26
C GLU A 122 -20.26 -5.59 3.30
N ALA A 123 -20.60 -4.32 3.45
CA ALA A 123 -22.00 -3.87 3.40
C ALA A 123 -22.64 -3.96 2.01
N ARG A 124 -21.84 -4.16 0.96
CA ARG A 124 -22.30 -4.18 -0.45
C ARG A 124 -22.15 -5.52 -1.13
N LEU A 125 -21.29 -6.36 -0.61
CA LEU A 125 -20.96 -7.68 -1.17
C LEU A 125 -21.21 -8.76 -0.13
N SER A 126 -21.72 -9.90 -0.57
CA SER A 126 -21.83 -11.08 0.27
C SER A 126 -20.44 -11.65 0.60
N PRO A 127 -20.31 -12.48 1.66
CA PRO A 127 -19.04 -13.15 1.97
C PRO A 127 -18.48 -13.96 0.81
N HIS A 128 -19.34 -14.62 0.02
CA HIS A 128 -18.95 -15.37 -1.17
C HIS A 128 -18.38 -14.44 -2.26
N GLU A 129 -19.03 -13.31 -2.53
CA GLU A 129 -18.57 -12.32 -3.50
C GLU A 129 -17.24 -11.67 -3.08
N ILE A 130 -17.06 -11.42 -1.78
CA ILE A 130 -15.78 -10.92 -1.25
C ILE A 130 -14.65 -11.92 -1.47
N ALA A 131 -14.89 -13.20 -1.15
CA ALA A 131 -13.89 -14.26 -1.36
C ALA A 131 -13.53 -14.43 -2.84
N GLU A 132 -14.52 -14.37 -3.72
CA GLU A 132 -14.31 -14.45 -5.17
C GLU A 132 -13.55 -13.23 -5.70
N LEU A 133 -13.91 -12.02 -5.25
CA LEU A 133 -13.21 -10.80 -5.61
C LEU A 133 -11.74 -10.87 -5.17
N ALA A 134 -11.48 -11.28 -3.95
CA ALA A 134 -10.11 -11.44 -3.44
C ALA A 134 -9.30 -12.43 -4.29
N ARG A 135 -9.90 -13.58 -4.64
CA ARG A 135 -9.29 -14.58 -5.50
C ARG A 135 -8.93 -14.00 -6.88
N LEU A 136 -9.86 -13.29 -7.51
CA LEU A 136 -9.66 -12.68 -8.84
C LEU A 136 -8.60 -11.59 -8.82
N LEU A 137 -8.60 -10.74 -7.79
CA LEU A 137 -7.58 -9.69 -7.65
C LEU A 137 -6.17 -10.29 -7.45
N ASN A 138 -6.06 -11.36 -6.67
CA ASN A 138 -4.79 -12.07 -6.49
C ASN A 138 -4.28 -12.65 -7.81
N LEU A 139 -5.14 -13.27 -8.62
CA LEU A 139 -4.76 -13.76 -9.94
C LEU A 139 -4.23 -12.66 -10.88
N LEU A 140 -4.75 -11.44 -10.76
CA LEU A 140 -4.26 -10.29 -11.54
C LEU A 140 -2.91 -9.80 -11.03
N SER A 141 -2.68 -9.85 -9.72
CA SER A 141 -1.44 -9.39 -9.09
C SER A 141 -0.29 -10.38 -9.29
N ASP A 142 -0.55 -11.68 -9.20
CA ASP A 142 0.48 -12.73 -9.32
C ASP A 142 1.14 -12.79 -10.73
N ARG A 143 0.48 -12.26 -11.76
CA ARG A 143 1.05 -12.17 -13.11
C ARG A 143 2.03 -10.99 -13.30
N ALA A 144 2.03 -10.03 -12.40
CA ALA A 144 2.94 -8.90 -12.46
C ALA A 144 4.38 -9.27 -12.06
N ASP A 145 4.56 -10.36 -11.31
CA ASP A 145 5.88 -10.81 -10.83
C ASP A 145 6.63 -11.72 -11.82
N GLN A 146 6.07 -12.01 -13.00
CA GLN A 146 6.66 -12.94 -14.00
C GLN A 146 7.06 -12.29 -15.33
N SER A 147 7.20 -10.96 -15.40
CA SER A 147 7.64 -10.27 -16.63
C SER A 147 8.93 -9.51 -16.43
#